data_05ffb61550e6b50aeffbcd9ca083ebdb
#
_entry.id   05ffb61550e6b50aeffbcd9ca083ebdb
#
_cell.length_a   1.000
_cell.length_b   1.000
_cell.length_c   1.000
_cell.angle_alpha   90.00
_cell.angle_beta   90.00
_cell.angle_gamma   90.00
#
_symmetry.space_group_name_H-M   'P 1'
#
loop_
_entity.id
_entity.type
_entity.pdbx_description
1 polymer ?
#
loop_
_entity_poly.entity_id
_entity_poly.type
_entity_poly.pdbx_seq_one_letter_code
_entity_poly.pdbx_strand_id
1 'polypeptide(L)'
;MDVIEVMKEEPKICNYLDIPLQHISDPILASMKRGTTQEKTTKLLKKFREAMPEMAIRTTLIVGYPGETQADFEALKSFVKEMRFDRLGCFTYSHEENTTAYDLEDDVPEEVKLARANEIMEIQSQISWELNQEKIGKTFRCLIDRKEGNYFVGRTEYDSPDVDNEVLIDAKKHYVKTGDFVEVKIIDATDYDLYGEPVR
;
A
#
# COMPACT_ATOMS: atom_id res chain seq x y z
N MET A 1 20.59 -12.55 -10.96
CA MET A 1 19.19 -12.64 -11.38
C MET A 1 18.49 -11.41 -10.84
N ASP A 2 17.84 -10.64 -11.68
CA ASP A 2 17.11 -9.44 -11.25
C ASP A 2 15.81 -9.90 -10.55
N VAL A 3 15.46 -9.29 -9.42
CA VAL A 3 14.24 -9.63 -8.65
C VAL A 3 12.99 -9.49 -9.52
N ILE A 4 12.96 -8.46 -10.37
CA ILE A 4 11.84 -8.21 -11.29
C ILE A 4 11.65 -9.38 -12.27
N GLU A 5 12.74 -9.91 -12.83
CA GLU A 5 12.69 -11.06 -13.75
C GLU A 5 12.14 -12.30 -13.02
N VAL A 6 12.61 -12.57 -11.80
CA VAL A 6 12.11 -13.70 -11.00
C VAL A 6 10.62 -13.55 -10.69
N MET A 7 10.18 -12.38 -10.25
CA MET A 7 8.76 -12.15 -9.94
C MET A 7 7.87 -12.30 -11.17
N LYS A 8 8.36 -11.90 -12.35
CA LYS A 8 7.63 -11.99 -13.61
C LYS A 8 7.51 -13.43 -14.13
N GLU A 9 8.54 -14.25 -13.93
CA GLU A 9 8.63 -15.60 -14.51
C GLU A 9 8.07 -16.69 -13.59
N GLU A 10 8.06 -16.48 -12.27
CA GLU A 10 7.62 -17.50 -11.32
C GLU A 10 6.14 -17.30 -10.93
N PRO A 11 5.22 -18.14 -11.44
CA PRO A 11 3.76 -17.97 -11.24
C PRO A 11 3.30 -18.21 -9.80
N LYS A 12 4.18 -18.67 -8.90
CA LYS A 12 3.88 -18.83 -7.48
C LYS A 12 4.13 -17.57 -6.67
N ILE A 13 4.80 -16.58 -7.26
CA ILE A 13 5.03 -15.28 -6.63
C ILE A 13 3.84 -14.39 -6.99
N CYS A 14 3.14 -13.89 -5.96
CA CYS A 14 2.05 -12.94 -6.13
C CYS A 14 2.54 -11.64 -6.77
N ASN A 15 1.68 -10.97 -7.55
CA ASN A 15 1.95 -9.66 -8.14
C ASN A 15 1.82 -8.55 -7.07
N TYR A 16 2.61 -8.67 -6.03
CA TYR A 16 2.55 -7.83 -4.84
C TYR A 16 3.97 -7.52 -4.33
N LEU A 17 4.23 -6.24 -4.09
CA LEU A 17 5.50 -5.75 -3.55
C LEU A 17 5.23 -4.87 -2.33
N ASP A 18 5.67 -5.29 -1.14
CA ASP A 18 5.74 -4.44 0.04
C ASP A 18 7.16 -3.89 0.22
N ILE A 19 7.30 -2.58 0.08
CA ILE A 19 8.58 -1.89 0.18
C ILE A 19 8.46 -0.64 1.07
N PRO A 20 8.94 -0.67 2.33
CA PRO A 20 8.82 0.45 3.24
C PRO A 20 9.83 1.55 2.87
N LEU A 21 9.40 2.53 2.09
CA LEU A 21 10.25 3.63 1.59
C LEU A 21 10.63 4.62 2.69
N GLN A 22 9.76 4.83 3.64
CA GLN A 22 9.83 5.75 4.78
C GLN A 22 9.67 7.22 4.40
N HIS A 23 10.41 7.72 3.41
CA HIS A 23 10.34 9.09 2.89
C HIS A 23 10.82 9.14 1.44
N ILE A 24 10.81 10.34 0.82
CA ILE A 24 11.34 10.56 -0.53
C ILE A 24 12.37 11.69 -0.62
N SER A 25 12.38 12.62 0.33
CA SER A 25 13.36 13.72 0.36
C SER A 25 14.75 13.18 0.65
N ASP A 26 15.73 13.55 -0.17
CA ASP A 26 17.13 13.08 -0.04
C ASP A 26 17.75 13.44 1.31
N PRO A 27 17.61 14.68 1.84
CA PRO A 27 18.11 15.01 3.18
C PRO A 27 17.54 14.12 4.28
N ILE A 28 16.24 13.84 4.24
CA ILE A 28 15.56 12.98 5.23
C ILE A 28 16.00 11.53 5.07
N LEU A 29 16.04 11.00 3.86
CA LEU A 29 16.54 9.64 3.59
C LEU A 29 17.99 9.45 4.06
N ALA A 30 18.84 10.44 3.84
CA ALA A 30 20.23 10.40 4.32
C ALA A 30 20.30 10.41 5.85
N SER A 31 19.49 11.25 6.52
CA SER A 31 19.40 11.30 7.98
C SER A 31 18.88 9.99 8.58
N MET A 32 17.88 9.36 7.93
CA MET A 32 17.38 8.02 8.27
C MET A 32 18.36 6.90 7.93
N LYS A 33 19.56 7.21 7.40
CA LYS A 33 20.55 6.23 6.92
C LYS A 33 20.01 5.25 5.88
N ARG A 34 19.06 5.70 5.06
CA ARG A 34 18.55 4.93 3.90
C ARG A 34 19.54 5.06 2.74
N GLY A 35 20.05 3.94 2.24
CA GLY A 35 21.04 3.90 1.16
C GLY A 35 20.49 4.22 -0.24
N THR A 36 19.45 5.05 -0.33
CA THR A 36 18.76 5.39 -1.58
C THR A 36 18.58 6.92 -1.71
N THR A 37 18.09 7.35 -2.87
CA THR A 37 17.71 8.74 -3.17
C THR A 37 16.35 8.78 -3.84
N GLN A 38 15.73 9.96 -3.90
CA GLN A 38 14.48 10.19 -4.64
C GLN A 38 14.56 9.64 -6.07
N GLU A 39 15.62 9.97 -6.80
CA GLU A 39 15.82 9.52 -8.18
C GLU A 39 15.88 7.99 -8.29
N LYS A 40 16.70 7.35 -7.44
CA LYS A 40 16.87 5.88 -7.45
C LYS A 40 15.57 5.16 -7.09
N THR A 41 14.86 5.66 -6.08
CA THR A 41 13.58 5.09 -5.62
C THR A 41 12.51 5.21 -6.70
N THR A 42 12.35 6.41 -7.26
CA THR A 42 11.37 6.65 -8.35
C THR A 42 11.67 5.78 -9.57
N LYS A 43 12.95 5.70 -9.98
CA LYS A 43 13.37 4.86 -11.10
C LYS A 43 13.11 3.37 -10.84
N LEU A 44 13.35 2.89 -9.63
CA LEU A 44 13.09 1.51 -9.25
C LEU A 44 11.60 1.17 -9.35
N LEU A 45 10.72 2.02 -8.77
CA LEU A 45 9.27 1.80 -8.80
C LEU A 45 8.71 1.85 -10.24
N LYS A 46 9.18 2.80 -11.05
CA LYS A 46 8.80 2.86 -12.48
C LYS A 46 9.22 1.60 -13.22
N LYS A 47 10.43 1.07 -12.97
CA LYS A 47 10.89 -0.18 -13.56
C LYS A 47 10.00 -1.37 -13.18
N PHE A 48 9.53 -1.45 -11.92
CA PHE A 48 8.57 -2.47 -11.52
C PHE A 48 7.24 -2.34 -12.27
N ARG A 49 6.68 -1.14 -12.34
CA ARG A 49 5.40 -0.92 -13.04
C ARG A 49 5.49 -1.12 -14.56
N GLU A 50 6.62 -0.81 -15.19
CA GLU A 50 6.87 -1.10 -16.61
C GLU A 50 6.96 -2.61 -16.87
N ALA A 51 7.61 -3.35 -16.00
CA ALA A 51 7.78 -4.80 -16.15
C ALA A 51 6.52 -5.59 -15.79
N MET A 52 5.75 -5.11 -14.81
CA MET A 52 4.56 -5.74 -14.26
C MET A 52 3.48 -4.68 -13.99
N PRO A 53 2.72 -4.24 -15.02
CA PRO A 53 1.74 -3.15 -14.89
C PRO A 53 0.62 -3.41 -13.87
N GLU A 54 0.26 -4.68 -13.66
CA GLU A 54 -0.80 -5.10 -12.72
C GLU A 54 -0.29 -5.26 -11.27
N MET A 55 1.02 -5.04 -11.02
CA MET A 55 1.59 -5.24 -9.68
C MET A 55 1.02 -4.26 -8.67
N ALA A 56 0.52 -4.77 -7.55
CA ALA A 56 0.20 -3.96 -6.39
C ALA A 56 1.48 -3.58 -5.63
N ILE A 57 1.65 -2.30 -5.38
CA ILE A 57 2.78 -1.77 -4.59
C ILE A 57 2.24 -1.20 -3.28
N ARG A 58 2.69 -1.82 -2.18
CA ARG A 58 2.48 -1.33 -0.83
C ARG A 58 3.70 -0.60 -0.32
N THR A 59 3.50 0.49 0.42
CA THR A 59 4.58 1.22 1.07
C THR A 59 4.18 1.71 2.46
N THR A 60 5.20 2.06 3.23
CA THR A 60 5.07 2.72 4.53
C THR A 60 5.88 4.00 4.51
N LEU A 61 5.28 5.09 4.99
CA LEU A 61 5.91 6.41 5.10
C LEU A 61 5.92 6.87 6.56
N ILE A 62 6.89 7.72 6.89
CA ILE A 62 7.00 8.40 8.17
C ILE A 62 7.04 9.90 7.88
N VAL A 63 6.23 10.67 8.58
CA VAL A 63 6.18 12.13 8.52
C VAL A 63 6.54 12.75 9.85
N GLY A 64 7.03 13.99 9.83
CA GLY A 64 7.46 14.69 11.05
C GLY A 64 8.78 14.14 11.61
N TYR A 65 9.62 13.55 10.78
CA TYR A 65 10.97 13.16 11.15
C TYR A 65 11.81 14.40 11.49
N PRO A 66 12.74 14.37 12.49
CA PRO A 66 13.57 15.50 12.84
C PRO A 66 14.23 16.18 11.64
N GLY A 67 14.03 17.49 11.53
CA GLY A 67 14.49 18.30 10.42
C GLY A 67 13.64 18.25 9.14
N GLU A 68 12.49 17.59 9.14
CA GLU A 68 11.58 17.56 7.99
C GLU A 68 10.95 18.93 7.76
N THR A 69 11.36 19.60 6.68
CA THR A 69 10.81 20.91 6.29
C THR A 69 9.46 20.79 5.56
N GLN A 70 8.78 21.91 5.38
CA GLN A 70 7.57 21.95 4.55
C GLN A 70 7.86 21.56 3.09
N ALA A 71 9.03 21.92 2.56
CA ALA A 71 9.43 21.54 1.19
C ALA A 71 9.62 20.02 1.05
N ASP A 72 10.20 19.36 2.06
CA ASP A 72 10.34 17.91 2.08
C ASP A 72 8.98 17.20 2.11
N PHE A 73 8.05 17.72 2.90
CA PHE A 73 6.69 17.20 2.98
C PHE A 73 5.92 17.40 1.65
N GLU A 74 6.02 18.57 1.01
CA GLU A 74 5.40 18.80 -0.31
C GLU A 74 5.97 17.86 -1.39
N ALA A 75 7.28 17.58 -1.35
CA ALA A 75 7.89 16.59 -2.22
C ALA A 75 7.33 15.19 -1.98
N LEU A 76 7.10 14.82 -0.72
CA LEU A 76 6.48 13.53 -0.35
C LEU A 76 5.05 13.42 -0.87
N LYS A 77 4.22 14.45 -0.71
CA LYS A 77 2.85 14.48 -1.26
C LYS A 77 2.83 14.33 -2.77
N SER A 78 3.71 15.07 -3.45
CA SER A 78 3.82 15.01 -4.90
C SER A 78 4.22 13.61 -5.37
N PHE A 79 5.12 12.97 -4.66
CA PHE A 79 5.56 11.61 -4.92
C PHE A 79 4.43 10.57 -4.72
N VAL A 80 3.63 10.67 -3.65
CA VAL A 80 2.49 9.79 -3.42
C VAL A 80 1.46 9.92 -4.56
N LYS A 81 1.15 11.15 -4.98
CA LYS A 81 0.25 11.41 -6.11
C LYS A 81 0.77 10.85 -7.44
N GLU A 82 2.08 10.97 -7.69
CA GLU A 82 2.71 10.46 -8.93
C GLU A 82 2.74 8.93 -8.93
N MET A 83 3.15 8.31 -7.82
CA MET A 83 3.36 6.87 -7.76
C MET A 83 2.05 6.07 -7.63
N ARG A 84 0.97 6.68 -7.11
CA ARG A 84 -0.34 6.02 -6.97
C ARG A 84 -0.21 4.63 -6.36
N PHE A 85 0.28 4.57 -5.12
CA PHE A 85 0.44 3.30 -4.41
C PHE A 85 -0.90 2.60 -4.23
N ASP A 86 -0.91 1.28 -4.41
CA ASP A 86 -2.12 0.48 -4.18
C ASP A 86 -2.48 0.44 -2.70
N ARG A 87 -1.45 0.40 -1.85
CA ARG A 87 -1.56 0.42 -0.39
C ARG A 87 -0.50 1.32 0.20
N LEU A 88 -0.87 2.12 1.18
CA LEU A 88 0.06 3.00 1.88
C LEU A 88 -0.35 3.16 3.33
N GLY A 89 0.60 2.97 4.24
CA GLY A 89 0.50 3.38 5.63
C GLY A 89 1.38 4.60 5.90
N CYS A 90 0.85 5.60 6.59
CA CYS A 90 1.61 6.77 7.00
C CYS A 90 1.59 6.89 8.52
N PHE A 91 2.79 6.95 9.12
CA PHE A 91 2.98 7.06 10.55
C PHE A 91 3.66 8.39 10.90
N THR A 92 3.32 8.94 12.05
CA THR A 92 4.09 10.04 12.65
C THR A 92 5.41 9.50 13.20
N TYR A 93 6.47 10.30 13.11
CA TYR A 93 7.73 9.97 13.75
C TYR A 93 7.53 9.85 15.28
N SER A 94 8.05 8.78 15.86
CA SER A 94 8.14 8.56 17.30
C SER A 94 9.58 8.61 17.75
N HIS A 95 9.87 9.37 18.81
CA HIS A 95 11.21 9.56 19.34
C HIS A 95 11.59 8.38 20.26
N GLU A 96 12.13 7.30 19.63
CA GLU A 96 12.40 6.02 20.29
C GLU A 96 13.86 5.89 20.73
N GLU A 97 14.06 5.52 22.00
CA GLU A 97 15.40 5.21 22.54
C GLU A 97 16.11 4.11 21.75
N ASN A 98 17.42 4.15 21.72
CA ASN A 98 18.29 3.20 21.00
C ASN A 98 18.16 3.23 19.46
N THR A 99 17.59 4.29 18.90
CA THR A 99 17.63 4.56 17.46
C THR A 99 18.65 5.63 17.15
N THR A 100 19.14 5.68 15.91
CA THR A 100 20.08 6.74 15.49
C THR A 100 19.42 8.12 15.40
N ALA A 101 18.12 8.16 15.32
CA ALA A 101 17.32 9.39 15.30
C ALA A 101 17.08 9.96 16.70
N TYR A 102 17.32 9.16 17.76
CA TYR A 102 17.14 9.60 19.15
C TYR A 102 18.08 10.75 19.54
N ASP A 103 19.28 10.80 18.92
CA ASP A 103 20.26 11.88 19.16
C ASP A 103 19.90 13.19 18.46
N LEU A 104 18.87 13.18 17.59
CA LEU A 104 18.38 14.37 16.89
C LEU A 104 17.34 15.10 17.77
N GLU A 105 17.31 16.44 17.66
CA GLU A 105 16.23 17.22 18.26
C GLU A 105 14.91 16.94 17.53
N ASP A 106 13.87 16.54 18.25
CA ASP A 106 12.52 16.36 17.71
C ASP A 106 11.86 17.74 17.55
N ASP A 107 12.23 18.43 16.47
CA ASP A 107 11.91 19.82 16.17
C ASP A 107 10.57 20.02 15.43
N VAL A 108 9.87 18.94 15.07
CA VAL A 108 8.56 19.01 14.41
C VAL A 108 7.46 18.85 15.45
N PRO A 109 6.60 19.88 15.68
CA PRO A 109 5.50 19.79 16.63
C PRO A 109 4.54 18.64 16.35
N GLU A 110 4.02 17.99 17.40
CA GLU A 110 3.13 16.81 17.27
C GLU A 110 1.88 17.08 16.41
N GLU A 111 1.30 18.28 16.58
CA GLU A 111 0.17 18.73 15.77
C GLU A 111 0.49 18.80 14.26
N VAL A 112 1.74 19.17 13.92
CA VAL A 112 2.22 19.18 12.51
C VAL A 112 2.42 17.78 11.99
N LYS A 113 2.99 16.86 12.79
CA LYS A 113 3.12 15.45 12.44
C LYS A 113 1.77 14.83 12.14
N LEU A 114 0.79 15.02 13.02
CA LEU A 114 -0.58 14.51 12.84
C LEU A 114 -1.26 15.10 11.59
N ALA A 115 -1.13 16.42 11.39
CA ALA A 115 -1.70 17.07 10.21
C ALA A 115 -1.09 16.51 8.92
N ARG A 116 0.23 16.33 8.86
CA ARG A 116 0.93 15.73 7.72
C ARG A 116 0.49 14.29 7.45
N ALA A 117 0.39 13.47 8.50
CA ALA A 117 -0.08 12.09 8.36
C ALA A 117 -1.50 12.03 7.80
N ASN A 118 -2.42 12.84 8.33
CA ASN A 118 -3.79 12.92 7.86
C ASN A 118 -3.85 13.35 6.38
N GLU A 119 -3.07 14.37 5.97
CA GLU A 119 -3.06 14.84 4.58
C GLU A 119 -2.55 13.77 3.61
N ILE A 120 -1.52 13.00 3.97
CA ILE A 120 -1.06 11.85 3.17
C ILE A 120 -2.15 10.78 3.07
N MET A 121 -2.83 10.48 4.18
CA MET A 121 -3.87 9.45 4.20
C MET A 121 -5.13 9.87 3.42
N GLU A 122 -5.48 11.16 3.41
CA GLU A 122 -6.55 11.68 2.54
C GLU A 122 -6.21 11.51 1.06
N ILE A 123 -4.98 11.86 0.66
CA ILE A 123 -4.50 11.63 -0.71
C ILE A 123 -4.55 10.15 -1.06
N GLN A 124 -4.10 9.28 -0.17
CA GLN A 124 -4.09 7.83 -0.40
C GLN A 124 -5.50 7.24 -0.46
N SER A 125 -6.43 7.67 0.40
CA SER A 125 -7.83 7.23 0.36
C SER A 125 -8.47 7.50 -1.01
N GLN A 126 -8.25 8.69 -1.56
CA GLN A 126 -8.72 9.04 -2.90
C GLN A 126 -8.10 8.14 -3.98
N ILE A 127 -6.78 7.90 -3.93
CA ILE A 127 -6.08 7.03 -4.87
C ILE A 127 -6.62 5.59 -4.75
N SER A 128 -6.77 5.09 -3.54
CA SER A 128 -7.27 3.75 -3.26
C SER A 128 -8.69 3.54 -3.79
N TRP A 129 -9.56 4.53 -3.57
CA TRP A 129 -10.91 4.54 -4.11
C TRP A 129 -10.90 4.47 -5.65
N GLU A 130 -10.13 5.32 -6.32
CA GLU A 130 -10.03 5.32 -7.78
C GLU A 130 -9.55 3.97 -8.34
N LEU A 131 -8.48 3.41 -7.75
CA LEU A 131 -7.93 2.11 -8.15
C LEU A 131 -8.91 0.96 -7.90
N ASN A 132 -9.69 1.01 -6.82
CA ASN A 132 -10.70 0.01 -6.53
C ASN A 132 -11.91 0.13 -7.47
N GLN A 133 -12.32 1.35 -7.85
CA GLN A 133 -13.38 1.53 -8.86
C GLN A 133 -12.99 0.92 -10.22
N GLU A 134 -11.71 0.96 -10.60
CA GLU A 134 -11.20 0.33 -11.83
C GLU A 134 -11.29 -1.21 -11.82
N LYS A 135 -11.47 -1.83 -10.64
CA LYS A 135 -11.64 -3.27 -10.48
C LYS A 135 -13.08 -3.74 -10.70
N ILE A 136 -14.07 -2.85 -10.63
CA ILE A 136 -15.48 -3.21 -10.83
C ILE A 136 -15.69 -3.81 -12.22
N GLY A 137 -16.37 -4.97 -12.25
CA GLY A 137 -16.61 -5.75 -13.47
C GLY A 137 -15.50 -6.74 -13.82
N LYS A 138 -14.30 -6.61 -13.24
CA LYS A 138 -13.20 -7.59 -13.39
C LYS A 138 -13.42 -8.81 -12.51
N THR A 139 -12.81 -9.92 -12.87
CA THR A 139 -12.82 -11.18 -12.12
C THR A 139 -11.43 -11.44 -11.58
N PHE A 140 -11.35 -11.79 -10.29
CA PHE A 140 -10.11 -12.12 -9.61
C PHE A 140 -10.21 -13.48 -8.94
N ARG A 141 -9.10 -14.21 -8.91
CA ARG A 141 -8.94 -15.42 -8.11
C ARG A 141 -8.72 -15.02 -6.65
N CYS A 142 -9.65 -15.35 -5.77
CA CYS A 142 -9.63 -15.00 -4.37
C CYS A 142 -9.43 -16.26 -3.50
N LEU A 143 -8.56 -16.19 -2.51
CA LEU A 143 -8.49 -17.15 -1.42
C LEU A 143 -9.51 -16.74 -0.34
N ILE A 144 -10.38 -17.65 0.04
CA ILE A 144 -11.37 -17.40 1.09
C ILE A 144 -10.72 -17.65 2.45
N ASP A 145 -10.52 -16.60 3.23
CA ASP A 145 -9.82 -16.68 4.51
C ASP A 145 -10.74 -17.08 5.66
N ARG A 146 -11.94 -16.49 5.73
CA ARG A 146 -12.86 -16.69 6.85
C ARG A 146 -14.31 -16.37 6.49
N LYS A 147 -15.22 -16.74 7.40
CA LYS A 147 -16.58 -16.21 7.41
C LYS A 147 -16.70 -15.24 8.59
N GLU A 148 -17.17 -14.03 8.31
CA GLU A 148 -17.37 -12.98 9.30
C GLU A 148 -18.72 -12.31 9.11
N GLY A 149 -19.58 -12.40 10.14
CA GLY A 149 -20.93 -11.86 10.07
C GLY A 149 -21.73 -12.38 8.87
N ASN A 150 -22.12 -11.45 8.01
CA ASN A 150 -22.90 -11.75 6.80
C ASN A 150 -22.05 -11.98 5.55
N TYR A 151 -20.73 -12.02 5.67
CA TYR A 151 -19.82 -12.15 4.53
C TYR A 151 -18.88 -13.34 4.66
N PHE A 152 -18.55 -13.95 3.53
CA PHE A 152 -17.28 -14.65 3.37
C PHE A 152 -16.24 -13.62 2.97
N VAL A 153 -15.11 -13.62 3.64
CA VAL A 153 -14.03 -12.70 3.48
C VAL A 153 -12.88 -13.42 2.80
N GLY A 154 -12.36 -12.86 1.74
CA GLY A 154 -11.21 -13.39 1.02
C GLY A 154 -10.28 -12.28 0.58
N ARG A 155 -9.19 -12.65 -0.05
CA ARG A 155 -8.21 -11.73 -0.62
C ARG A 155 -7.76 -12.18 -2.00
N THR A 156 -7.27 -11.23 -2.79
CA THR A 156 -6.66 -11.49 -4.09
C THR A 156 -5.15 -11.73 -3.94
N GLU A 157 -4.46 -12.02 -5.02
CA GLU A 157 -2.98 -12.07 -5.06
C GLU A 157 -2.32 -10.70 -4.85
N TYR A 158 -3.08 -9.61 -4.92
CA TYR A 158 -2.65 -8.23 -4.76
C TYR A 158 -2.78 -7.71 -3.33
N ASP A 159 -3.15 -8.57 -2.38
CA ASP A 159 -3.47 -8.16 -1.01
C ASP A 159 -2.79 -9.07 0.01
N SER A 160 -2.09 -8.47 0.97
CA SER A 160 -1.51 -9.18 2.11
C SER A 160 -2.58 -9.46 3.17
N PRO A 161 -2.54 -10.63 3.85
CA PRO A 161 -3.51 -10.94 4.88
C PRO A 161 -3.44 -9.94 6.04
N ASP A 162 -4.62 -9.63 6.62
CA ASP A 162 -4.83 -8.84 7.83
C ASP A 162 -4.46 -7.34 7.75
N VAL A 163 -3.85 -6.88 6.67
CA VAL A 163 -3.36 -5.48 6.56
C VAL A 163 -3.80 -4.75 5.30
N ASP A 164 -4.29 -5.46 4.28
CA ASP A 164 -4.73 -4.88 3.02
C ASP A 164 -6.23 -5.07 2.80
N ASN A 165 -6.72 -4.74 1.61
CA ASN A 165 -8.14 -4.80 1.28
C ASN A 165 -8.67 -6.24 1.28
N GLU A 166 -9.95 -6.35 1.58
CA GLU A 166 -10.68 -7.61 1.59
C GLU A 166 -11.67 -7.69 0.43
N VAL A 167 -11.97 -8.92 0.02
CA VAL A 167 -13.05 -9.21 -0.92
C VAL A 167 -14.22 -9.80 -0.12
N LEU A 168 -15.35 -9.08 -0.10
CA LEU A 168 -16.53 -9.42 0.67
C LEU A 168 -17.60 -10.06 -0.21
N ILE A 169 -17.96 -11.31 0.10
CA ILE A 169 -18.97 -12.10 -0.63
C ILE A 169 -20.19 -12.30 0.28
N ASP A 170 -21.38 -11.86 -0.13
CA ASP A 170 -22.61 -11.95 0.66
C ASP A 170 -22.97 -13.43 0.96
N ALA A 171 -22.83 -13.84 2.24
CA ALA A 171 -23.10 -15.20 2.68
C ALA A 171 -24.59 -15.58 2.69
N LYS A 172 -25.51 -14.62 2.50
CA LYS A 172 -26.94 -14.92 2.34
C LYS A 172 -27.28 -15.36 0.92
N LYS A 173 -26.49 -14.91 -0.06
CA LYS A 173 -26.71 -15.20 -1.48
C LYS A 173 -25.82 -16.32 -2.00
N HIS A 174 -24.63 -16.45 -1.44
CA HIS A 174 -23.59 -17.34 -1.93
C HIS A 174 -23.01 -18.19 -0.82
N TYR A 175 -22.55 -19.39 -1.19
CA TYR A 175 -21.75 -20.25 -0.32
C TYR A 175 -20.41 -20.50 -0.99
N VAL A 176 -19.34 -20.23 -0.24
CA VAL A 176 -17.96 -20.57 -0.57
C VAL A 176 -17.29 -21.16 0.65
N LYS A 177 -16.28 -22.01 0.44
CA LYS A 177 -15.61 -22.70 1.54
C LYS A 177 -14.31 -22.00 1.91
N THR A 178 -14.10 -21.76 3.20
CA THR A 178 -12.83 -21.25 3.74
C THR A 178 -11.66 -22.16 3.36
N GLY A 179 -10.58 -21.58 2.89
CA GLY A 179 -9.39 -22.26 2.40
C GLY A 179 -9.39 -22.57 0.91
N ASP A 180 -10.53 -22.39 0.22
CA ASP A 180 -10.62 -22.62 -1.21
C ASP A 180 -10.29 -21.34 -2.01
N PHE A 181 -9.76 -21.53 -3.22
CA PHE A 181 -9.66 -20.46 -4.21
C PHE A 181 -10.94 -20.42 -5.04
N VAL A 182 -11.48 -19.20 -5.22
CA VAL A 182 -12.72 -18.95 -5.94
C VAL A 182 -12.53 -17.80 -6.92
N GLU A 183 -13.03 -17.95 -8.14
CA GLU A 183 -13.13 -16.82 -9.08
C GLU A 183 -14.28 -15.91 -8.66
N VAL A 184 -13.97 -14.62 -8.41
CA VAL A 184 -14.92 -13.64 -7.89
C VAL A 184 -14.97 -12.44 -8.82
N LYS A 185 -16.16 -12.14 -9.34
CA LYS A 185 -16.40 -10.91 -10.10
C LYS A 185 -16.71 -9.77 -9.14
N ILE A 186 -15.95 -8.70 -9.23
CA ILE A 186 -16.16 -7.49 -8.42
C ILE A 186 -17.38 -6.74 -8.95
N ILE A 187 -18.31 -6.42 -8.05
CA ILE A 187 -19.57 -5.75 -8.37
C ILE A 187 -19.69 -4.36 -7.75
N ASP A 188 -18.92 -4.09 -6.69
CA ASP A 188 -18.88 -2.80 -6.00
C ASP A 188 -17.55 -2.66 -5.25
N ALA A 189 -17.17 -1.44 -4.87
CA ALA A 189 -15.93 -1.15 -4.17
C ALA A 189 -16.03 0.12 -3.33
N THR A 190 -15.36 0.08 -2.17
CA THR A 190 -15.06 1.26 -1.34
C THR A 190 -13.58 1.67 -1.50
N ASP A 191 -13.11 2.61 -0.71
CA ASP A 191 -11.69 2.96 -0.65
C ASP A 191 -10.81 1.84 -0.06
N TYR A 192 -11.38 0.93 0.73
CA TYR A 192 -10.63 -0.15 1.39
C TYR A 192 -11.05 -1.57 0.98
N ASP A 193 -12.32 -1.80 0.59
CA ASP A 193 -12.81 -3.15 0.33
C ASP A 193 -13.47 -3.30 -1.02
N LEU A 194 -13.48 -4.54 -1.51
CA LEU A 194 -14.16 -4.95 -2.72
C LEU A 194 -15.37 -5.83 -2.37
N TYR A 195 -16.46 -5.67 -3.09
CA TYR A 195 -17.63 -6.54 -2.99
C TYR A 195 -17.72 -7.39 -4.25
N GLY A 196 -17.93 -8.70 -4.09
CA GLY A 196 -17.92 -9.58 -5.23
C GLY A 196 -18.91 -10.74 -5.15
N GLU A 197 -19.13 -11.34 -6.32
CA GLU A 197 -19.95 -12.54 -6.49
C GLU A 197 -19.12 -13.67 -7.11
N PRO A 198 -19.21 -14.91 -6.60
CA PRO A 198 -18.53 -16.05 -7.17
C PRO A 198 -18.99 -16.29 -8.61
N VAL A 199 -18.05 -16.48 -9.52
CA VAL A 199 -18.32 -16.89 -10.90
C VAL A 199 -18.52 -18.40 -10.92
N ARG A 200 -19.59 -18.89 -11.50
CA ARG A 200 -19.93 -20.32 -11.64
C ARG A 200 -19.21 -20.96 -12.80
#